data_a33b21c751c1cffa0babd90d1f86b0c1
#
_entry.id   a33b21c751c1cffa0babd90d1f86b0c1
#
_cell.length_a   1.000
_cell.length_b   1.000
_cell.length_c   1.000
_cell.angle_alpha   90.00
_cell.angle_beta   90.00
_cell.angle_gamma   90.00
#
_symmetry.space_group_name_H-M   'P 1'
#
loop_
_entity.id
_entity.type
_entity.pdbx_description
1 polymer ?
#
loop_
_entity_poly.entity_id
_entity_poly.type
_entity_poly.pdbx_seq_one_letter_code
_entity_poly.pdbx_strand_id
1 'polypeptide(L)' 'MVKKSDILKDILNKNDNAEEILLSFGMHCLYCPCAQAETLEEACEVHDLDVEVVLKALNTKQK' A
#
# COMPACT_ATOMS: atom_id res chain seq x y z
N MET A 1 -12.13 -4.36 1.39
CA MET A 1 -11.39 -4.28 0.12
C MET A 1 -10.57 -2.99 0.07
N VAL A 2 -9.32 -3.09 -0.32
CA VAL A 2 -8.44 -1.93 -0.41
C VAL A 2 -8.72 -1.14 -1.67
N LYS A 3 -8.70 0.20 -1.54
CA LYS A 3 -8.89 1.10 -2.67
C LYS A 3 -7.67 1.98 -2.83
N LYS A 4 -7.45 2.46 -4.04
CA LYS A 4 -6.29 3.32 -4.32
C LYS A 4 -6.37 4.66 -3.58
N SER A 5 -7.56 5.07 -3.18
CA SER A 5 -7.74 6.30 -2.41
C SER A 5 -7.57 6.09 -0.91
N ASP A 6 -7.37 4.86 -0.47
CA ASP A 6 -7.16 4.58 0.95
C ASP A 6 -5.77 5.06 1.37
N ILE A 7 -5.69 5.57 2.58
CA ILE A 7 -4.44 6.04 3.15
C ILE A 7 -3.61 4.83 3.59
N LEU A 8 -2.30 4.88 3.38
CA LEU A 8 -1.42 3.76 3.73
C LEU A 8 -1.58 3.32 5.18
N LYS A 9 -1.72 4.28 6.09
CA LYS A 9 -1.90 3.96 7.49
C LYS A 9 -3.12 3.07 7.70
N ASP A 10 -4.22 3.40 7.04
CA ASP A 10 -5.44 2.60 7.14
C ASP A 10 -5.26 1.22 6.54
N ILE A 11 -4.58 1.16 5.41
CA ILE A 11 -4.32 -0.11 4.74
C ILE A 11 -3.52 -1.04 5.65
N LEU A 12 -2.47 -0.50 6.26
CA LEU A 12 -1.61 -1.27 7.14
C LEU A 12 -2.34 -1.73 8.41
N ASN A 13 -3.24 -0.90 8.91
CA ASN A 13 -4.00 -1.22 10.11
C ASN A 13 -5.08 -2.28 9.87
N LYS A 14 -5.69 -2.25 8.71
CA LYS A 14 -6.80 -3.14 8.39
C LYS A 14 -6.38 -4.48 7.80
N ASN A 15 -5.17 -4.54 7.26
CA ASN A 15 -4.71 -5.72 6.51
C ASN A 15 -3.37 -6.18 7.04
N ASP A 16 -3.36 -7.31 7.70
CA ASP A 16 -2.13 -7.85 8.32
C ASP A 16 -1.04 -8.12 7.29
N ASN A 17 -1.42 -8.49 6.08
CA ASN A 17 -0.46 -8.84 5.04
C ASN A 17 -0.01 -7.66 4.19
N ALA A 18 -0.61 -6.49 4.38
CA ALA A 18 -0.32 -5.33 3.54
C ALA A 18 1.14 -4.92 3.61
N GLU A 19 1.72 -4.92 4.80
CA GLU A 19 3.12 -4.55 4.97
C GLU A 19 4.02 -5.44 4.14
N GLU A 20 3.83 -6.74 4.24
CA GLU A 20 4.63 -7.71 3.50
C GLU A 20 4.50 -7.52 2.00
N ILE A 21 3.27 -7.33 1.54
CA ILE A 21 2.98 -7.15 0.13
C ILE A 21 3.64 -5.89 -0.40
N LEU A 22 3.49 -4.78 0.33
CA LEU A 22 4.06 -3.51 -0.10
C LEU A 22 5.58 -3.55 -0.08
N LEU A 23 6.17 -4.22 0.90
CA LEU A 23 7.62 -4.38 0.95
C LEU A 23 8.12 -5.18 -0.25
N SER A 24 7.36 -6.16 -0.71
CA SER A 24 7.74 -6.95 -1.87
C SER A 24 7.77 -6.12 -3.15
N PHE A 25 7.06 -4.99 -3.17
CA PHE A 25 7.08 -4.07 -4.29
C PHE A 25 8.17 -3.00 -4.15
N GLY A 26 8.95 -3.06 -3.07
CA GLY A 26 10.04 -2.12 -2.87
C GLY A 26 9.69 -0.89 -2.04
N MET A 27 8.51 -0.87 -1.42
CA MET A 27 8.11 0.24 -0.58
C MET A 27 8.63 0.05 0.84
N HIS A 28 9.82 0.57 1.10
CA HIS A 28 10.47 0.37 2.38
C HIS A 28 10.15 1.41 3.45
N CYS A 29 9.57 2.53 3.07
CA CYS A 29 9.30 3.63 4.00
C CYS A 29 7.85 3.64 4.49
N LEU A 30 7.34 2.49 4.89
CA LEU A 30 5.94 2.36 5.29
C LEU A 30 5.63 2.97 6.66
N TYR A 31 6.67 3.13 7.49
CA TYR A 31 6.46 3.63 8.84
C TYR A 31 6.80 5.11 9.02
N CYS A 32 7.23 5.77 7.96
CA CYS A 32 7.44 7.21 8.00
C CYS A 32 6.10 7.92 8.11
N PRO A 33 5.96 8.89 9.02
CA PRO A 33 4.69 9.62 9.13
C PRO A 33 4.22 10.22 7.82
N CYS A 34 5.15 10.72 7.00
CA CYS A 34 4.81 11.30 5.70
C CYS A 34 4.25 10.24 4.76
N ALA A 35 4.87 9.07 4.73
CA ALA A 35 4.42 7.98 3.87
C ALA A 35 3.06 7.47 4.28
N GLN A 36 2.83 7.36 5.59
CA GLN A 36 1.56 6.84 6.09
C GLN A 36 0.40 7.78 5.82
N ALA A 37 0.67 9.05 5.65
CA ALA A 37 -0.37 10.03 5.36
C ALA A 37 -0.77 10.06 3.89
N GLU A 38 -0.01 9.39 3.03
CA GLU A 38 -0.29 9.37 1.60
C GLU A 38 -1.30 8.27 1.25
N THR A 39 -2.03 8.50 0.16
CA THR A 39 -2.89 7.45 -0.36
C THR A 39 -2.03 6.41 -1.08
N LEU A 40 -2.61 5.23 -1.29
CA LEU A 40 -1.91 4.17 -2.01
C LEU A 40 -1.50 4.64 -3.40
N GLU A 41 -2.40 5.36 -4.07
CA GLU A 41 -2.13 5.89 -5.41
C GLU A 41 -0.91 6.81 -5.40
N GLU A 42 -0.85 7.71 -4.43
CA GLU A 42 0.26 8.65 -4.31
C GLU A 42 1.58 7.93 -4.03
N ALA A 43 1.52 6.95 -3.14
CA ALA A 43 2.71 6.19 -2.79
C ALA A 43 3.24 5.40 -3.99
N CYS A 44 2.35 4.79 -4.75
CA CYS A 44 2.75 4.05 -5.94
C CYS A 44 3.37 4.97 -6.98
N GLU A 45 2.85 6.18 -7.12
CA GLU A 45 3.38 7.15 -8.05
C GLU A 45 4.82 7.53 -7.69
N VAL A 46 5.06 7.76 -6.41
CA VAL A 46 6.40 8.12 -5.93
C VAL A 46 7.39 7.00 -6.20
N HIS A 47 6.97 5.76 -6.06
CA HIS A 47 7.82 4.60 -6.26
C HIS A 47 7.80 4.06 -7.68
N ASP A 48 7.12 4.77 -8.58
CA ASP A 48 7.02 4.37 -9.99
C ASP A 48 6.40 2.97 -10.13
N LEU A 49 5.37 2.72 -9.35
CA LEU A 49 4.64 1.45 -9.36
C LEU A 49 3.26 1.64 -9.96
N ASP A 50 2.74 0.57 -10.55
CA ASP A 50 1.38 0.57 -11.07
C ASP A 50 0.42 0.27 -9.92
N VAL A 51 -0.41 1.25 -9.55
CA VAL A 51 -1.33 1.11 -8.44
C VAL A 51 -2.31 -0.04 -8.65
N GLU A 52 -2.68 -0.31 -9.90
CA GLU A 52 -3.62 -1.39 -10.19
C GLU A 52 -3.01 -2.75 -9.83
N VAL A 53 -1.73 -2.93 -10.13
CA VAL A 53 -1.03 -4.18 -9.80
C VAL A 53 -0.94 -4.34 -8.29
N VAL A 54 -0.56 -3.28 -7.60
CA VAL A 54 -0.44 -3.31 -6.14
C VAL A 54 -1.80 -3.56 -5.50
N LEU A 55 -2.84 -2.89 -5.99
CA LEU A 55 -4.19 -3.08 -5.49
C LEU A 55 -4.64 -4.52 -5.64
N LYS A 56 -4.40 -5.09 -6.81
CA LYS A 56 -4.78 -6.47 -7.07
C LYS A 56 -4.08 -7.42 -6.11
N ALA A 57 -2.80 -7.19 -5.88
CA ALA A 57 -2.04 -8.02 -4.94
C ALA A 57 -2.59 -7.92 -3.53
N LEU A 58 -2.91 -6.70 -3.09
CA LEU A 58 -3.46 -6.48 -1.76
C LEU A 58 -4.80 -7.16 -1.58
N ASN A 59 -5.66 -7.04 -2.58
CA ASN A 59 -7.01 -7.61 -2.49
C ASN A 59 -7.01 -9.13 -2.67
N THR A 60 -6.08 -9.66 -3.45
CA THR A 60 -6.00 -11.10 -3.70
C THR A 60 -5.46 -11.86 -2.51
N LYS A 61 -4.46 -11.31 -1.83
CA LYS A 61 -3.80 -11.99 -0.72
C LYS A 61 -4.45 -11.75 0.63
N GLN A 62 -5.47 -10.96 0.66
CA GLN A 62 -6.22 -10.70 1.87
C GLN A 62 -7.17 -11.84 2.15
N LYS A 63 -6.97 -12.48 3.23
CA LYS A 63 -7.87 -13.54 3.62
C LYS A 63 -8.09 -13.53 5.09
#